data_97b7e011bce2169b09ff1385876f509e
#
_entry.id   97b7e011bce2169b09ff1385876f509e
#
_cell.length_a   1.000
_cell.length_b   1.000
_cell.length_c   1.000
_cell.angle_alpha   90.00
_cell.angle_beta   90.00
_cell.angle_gamma   90.00
#
_symmetry.space_group_name_H-M   'P 1'
#
loop_
_entity.id
_entity.type
_entity.pdbx_description
1 polymer ?
#
loop_
_entity_poly.entity_id
_entity_poly.type
_entity_poly.pdbx_seq_one_letter_code
_entity_poly.pdbx_strand_id
1 'polypeptide(L)'
;VLLLQDELSGFFGAMDKYNAGKGAQADRAFWLRSFNGGQYAINRVSRGATVIDNVSVSMLGGIQPEPLIKISSDAADDGLLQRLFPIMLSNTAVGRDEPMLPINDSYAELISSLRKTSLPGILEKRPLEFDDGAQVIRRSLEAKHLELQSLETINRKLASHIGKYDGLFARLCIIWHCVEHAECATADDSDRELPVVVTERTAQRVADFLHQFLLPHALAFYSGVLGLSDDHDRLEAIAGYILTHKLTRVTNRDIQRGDRTMRGLKEHETRPLLEQLSALGWLNRVDALRPSSPPHWQVNPAVHEKFADGAVREAKRREATRKMMRKLSKK
;
A
#
# COMPACT_ATOMS: atom_id res chain seq x y z
N VAL A 1 8.52 -17.82 -11.53
CA VAL A 1 7.16 -18.42 -11.50
C VAL A 1 6.15 -17.32 -11.27
N LEU A 2 4.99 -17.36 -11.96
CA LEU A 2 3.87 -16.45 -11.76
C LEU A 2 2.72 -17.22 -11.10
N LEU A 3 2.25 -16.71 -9.96
CA LEU A 3 1.01 -17.14 -9.30
C LEU A 3 -0.09 -16.13 -9.67
N LEU A 4 -1.09 -16.61 -10.42
CA LEU A 4 -2.32 -15.86 -10.71
C LEU A 4 -3.44 -16.43 -9.86
N GLN A 5 -4.14 -15.58 -9.11
CA GLN A 5 -5.25 -15.99 -8.28
C GLN A 5 -6.34 -14.92 -8.30
N ASP A 6 -7.54 -15.32 -8.69
CA ASP A 6 -8.68 -14.41 -8.81
C ASP A 6 -9.03 -13.77 -7.46
N GLU A 7 -9.01 -14.55 -6.37
CA GLU A 7 -9.32 -14.08 -5.02
C GLU A 7 -8.23 -14.50 -4.02
N LEU A 8 -7.45 -13.52 -3.53
CA LEU A 8 -6.33 -13.76 -2.61
C LEU A 8 -6.75 -14.03 -1.16
N SER A 9 -8.02 -13.84 -0.80
CA SER A 9 -8.48 -14.15 0.57
C SER A 9 -8.29 -15.62 0.92
N GLY A 10 -8.49 -16.53 -0.05
CA GLY A 10 -8.21 -17.95 0.10
C GLY A 10 -6.72 -18.26 0.31
N PHE A 11 -5.85 -17.53 -0.38
CA PHE A 11 -4.40 -17.65 -0.24
C PHE A 11 -3.94 -17.30 1.19
N PHE A 12 -4.37 -16.16 1.72
CA PHE A 12 -4.04 -15.76 3.08
C PHE A 12 -4.70 -16.67 4.12
N GLY A 13 -5.97 -17.02 3.92
CA GLY A 13 -6.70 -17.93 4.81
C GLY A 13 -6.09 -19.33 4.90
N ALA A 14 -5.45 -19.81 3.84
CA ALA A 14 -4.74 -21.09 3.87
C ALA A 14 -3.49 -21.05 4.76
N MET A 15 -2.76 -19.92 4.78
CA MET A 15 -1.60 -19.77 5.66
C MET A 15 -1.99 -19.84 7.13
N ASP A 16 -3.15 -19.29 7.50
CA ASP A 16 -3.58 -19.22 8.90
C ASP A 16 -4.29 -20.49 9.38
N LYS A 17 -5.02 -21.18 8.46
CA LYS A 17 -5.92 -22.30 8.79
C LYS A 17 -5.20 -23.62 9.07
N TYR A 18 -4.15 -23.92 8.34
CA TYR A 18 -3.47 -25.24 8.43
C TYR A 18 -2.40 -25.28 9.50
N ASN A 19 -2.12 -24.17 10.17
CA ASN A 19 -0.94 -24.05 11.00
C ASN A 19 -1.18 -23.19 12.24
N ALA A 20 -2.15 -23.53 13.07
CA ALA A 20 -2.23 -22.98 14.42
C ALA A 20 -0.92 -23.30 15.17
N GLY A 21 0.12 -22.47 15.00
CA GLY A 21 1.44 -22.64 15.60
C GLY A 21 2.61 -22.48 14.60
N LYS A 22 3.59 -23.37 14.70
CA LYS A 22 4.89 -23.29 13.97
C LYS A 22 4.81 -23.34 12.43
N GLY A 23 3.74 -23.85 11.86
CA GLY A 23 3.63 -24.04 10.41
C GLY A 23 3.26 -22.76 9.64
N ALA A 24 2.42 -21.91 10.20
CA ALA A 24 2.07 -20.60 9.58
C ALA A 24 3.30 -19.72 9.37
N GLN A 25 4.24 -19.76 10.31
CA GLN A 25 5.51 -19.04 10.19
C GLN A 25 6.39 -19.56 9.05
N ALA A 26 6.38 -20.87 8.79
CA ALA A 26 7.18 -21.45 7.71
C ALA A 26 6.65 -21.06 6.32
N ASP A 27 5.33 -21.06 6.12
CA ASP A 27 4.72 -20.65 4.86
C ASP A 27 4.94 -19.15 4.60
N ARG A 28 4.77 -18.32 5.61
CA ARG A 28 5.05 -16.88 5.50
C ARG A 28 6.53 -16.60 5.19
N ALA A 29 7.46 -17.32 5.85
CA ALA A 29 8.88 -17.22 5.58
C ALA A 29 9.23 -17.62 4.13
N PHE A 30 8.57 -18.64 3.56
CA PHE A 30 8.72 -19.00 2.16
C PHE A 30 8.33 -17.85 1.23
N TRP A 31 7.19 -17.20 1.45
CA TRP A 31 6.73 -16.08 0.63
C TRP A 31 7.60 -14.83 0.77
N LEU A 32 8.07 -14.53 1.98
CA LEU A 32 9.05 -13.47 2.22
C LEU A 32 10.35 -13.72 1.45
N ARG A 33 10.80 -14.97 1.40
CA ARG A 33 11.99 -15.36 0.66
C ARG A 33 11.77 -15.30 -0.84
N SER A 34 10.64 -15.79 -1.32
CA SER A 34 10.27 -15.79 -2.74
C SER A 34 10.21 -14.39 -3.36
N PHE A 35 9.91 -13.37 -2.55
CA PHE A 35 9.99 -11.98 -2.96
C PHE A 35 11.43 -11.53 -3.22
N ASN A 36 12.39 -11.99 -2.41
CA ASN A 36 13.80 -11.61 -2.56
C ASN A 36 14.50 -12.41 -3.67
N GLY A 37 14.05 -13.61 -3.95
CA GLY A 37 14.75 -14.56 -4.81
C GLY A 37 15.91 -15.24 -4.11
N GLY A 38 16.64 -16.08 -4.85
CA GLY A 38 17.82 -16.78 -4.40
C GLY A 38 17.58 -18.24 -4.01
N GLN A 39 18.64 -18.89 -3.57
CA GLN A 39 18.64 -20.32 -3.28
C GLN A 39 17.70 -20.68 -2.13
N TYR A 40 16.95 -21.76 -2.29
CA TYR A 40 16.03 -22.29 -1.30
C TYR A 40 16.19 -23.79 -1.11
N ALA A 41 16.47 -24.21 0.12
CA ALA A 41 16.62 -25.62 0.47
C ALA A 41 15.36 -26.14 1.19
N ILE A 42 14.80 -27.25 0.69
CA ILE A 42 13.69 -27.95 1.28
C ILE A 42 14.20 -29.29 1.83
N ASN A 43 14.07 -29.48 3.13
CA ASN A 43 14.46 -30.70 3.80
C ASN A 43 13.19 -31.44 4.24
N ARG A 44 12.86 -32.55 3.59
CA ARG A 44 11.69 -33.39 3.93
C ARG A 44 12.15 -34.78 4.36
N VAL A 45 11.65 -35.23 5.49
CA VAL A 45 11.99 -36.55 6.06
C VAL A 45 11.76 -37.70 5.06
N SER A 46 10.71 -37.58 4.23
CA SER A 46 10.32 -38.63 3.30
C SER A 46 10.94 -38.54 1.89
N ARG A 47 11.51 -37.39 1.51
CA ARG A 47 12.00 -37.14 0.13
C ARG A 47 13.44 -36.62 0.06
N GLY A 48 14.12 -36.53 1.22
CA GLY A 48 15.47 -36.00 1.30
C GLY A 48 15.54 -34.47 1.12
N ALA A 49 16.77 -33.98 0.99
CA ALA A 49 17.05 -32.56 0.75
C ALA A 49 16.94 -32.23 -0.73
N THR A 50 16.14 -31.22 -1.07
CA THR A 50 16.06 -30.64 -2.41
C THR A 50 16.50 -29.19 -2.33
N VAL A 51 17.42 -28.79 -3.20
CA VAL A 51 17.89 -27.42 -3.32
C VAL A 51 17.35 -26.83 -4.62
N ILE A 52 16.69 -25.68 -4.53
CA ILE A 52 16.24 -24.88 -5.67
C ILE A 52 17.18 -23.70 -5.77
N ASP A 53 17.87 -23.55 -6.91
CA ASP A 53 18.91 -22.54 -7.06
C ASP A 53 18.37 -21.11 -6.97
N ASN A 54 17.17 -20.89 -7.50
CA ASN A 54 16.49 -19.60 -7.39
C ASN A 54 14.99 -19.76 -7.24
N VAL A 55 14.47 -19.42 -6.06
CA VAL A 55 13.04 -19.29 -5.80
C VAL A 55 12.66 -17.81 -5.92
N SER A 56 12.03 -17.47 -7.04
CA SER A 56 11.43 -16.17 -7.28
C SER A 56 10.00 -16.35 -7.77
N VAL A 57 9.04 -15.74 -7.07
CA VAL A 57 7.61 -15.85 -7.40
C VAL A 57 7.03 -14.45 -7.50
N SER A 58 6.44 -14.16 -8.67
CA SER A 58 5.56 -13.01 -8.87
C SER A 58 4.13 -13.42 -8.57
N MET A 59 3.39 -12.57 -7.90
CA MET A 59 2.00 -12.82 -7.53
C MET A 59 1.12 -11.72 -8.08
N LEU A 60 -0.01 -12.10 -8.68
CA LEU A 60 -1.06 -11.18 -9.12
C LEU A 60 -2.43 -11.75 -8.74
N GLY A 61 -3.28 -10.93 -8.14
CA GLY A 61 -4.65 -11.34 -7.80
C GLY A 61 -5.46 -10.19 -7.23
N GLY A 62 -6.77 -10.40 -7.19
CA GLY A 62 -7.74 -9.51 -6.57
C GLY A 62 -7.94 -9.84 -5.09
N ILE A 63 -8.36 -8.85 -4.32
CA ILE A 63 -8.83 -9.05 -2.95
C ILE A 63 -9.78 -7.91 -2.57
N GLN A 64 -10.83 -8.23 -1.84
CA GLN A 64 -11.76 -7.23 -1.32
C GLN A 64 -11.16 -6.52 -0.10
N PRO A 65 -11.56 -5.26 0.19
CA PRO A 65 -11.04 -4.49 1.32
C PRO A 65 -11.25 -5.18 2.68
N GLU A 66 -12.42 -5.73 2.94
CA GLU A 66 -12.78 -6.30 4.24
C GLU A 66 -11.91 -7.50 4.65
N PRO A 67 -11.70 -8.54 3.81
CA PRO A 67 -10.74 -9.60 4.07
C PRO A 67 -9.34 -9.07 4.34
N LEU A 68 -8.92 -8.06 3.60
CA LEU A 68 -7.58 -7.49 3.71
C LEU A 68 -7.36 -6.73 5.02
N ILE A 69 -8.38 -5.97 5.49
CA ILE A 69 -8.36 -5.32 6.81
C ILE A 69 -8.19 -6.37 7.90
N LYS A 70 -8.97 -7.47 7.83
CA LYS A 70 -8.87 -8.55 8.80
C LYS A 70 -7.48 -9.20 8.79
N ILE A 71 -6.94 -9.52 7.61
CA ILE A 71 -5.59 -10.08 7.48
C ILE A 71 -4.54 -9.13 8.07
N SER A 72 -4.70 -7.82 7.87
CA SER A 72 -3.75 -6.82 8.38
C SER A 72 -3.79 -6.64 9.90
N SER A 73 -4.93 -6.91 10.54
CA SER A 73 -5.10 -6.85 12.00
C SER A 73 -4.62 -8.13 12.68
N ASP A 74 -4.89 -9.29 12.06
CA ASP A 74 -4.59 -10.61 12.64
C ASP A 74 -3.14 -11.06 12.35
N ALA A 75 -2.50 -10.49 11.30
CA ALA A 75 -1.16 -10.88 10.91
C ALA A 75 -0.11 -10.26 11.85
N ALA A 76 0.83 -11.11 12.28
CA ALA A 76 2.09 -10.61 12.83
C ALA A 76 2.72 -9.62 11.81
N ASP A 77 3.29 -8.52 12.30
CA ASP A 77 3.95 -7.50 11.46
C ASP A 77 5.30 -8.04 10.94
N ASP A 78 5.21 -9.11 10.11
CA ASP A 78 6.36 -9.83 9.56
C ASP A 78 6.86 -9.26 8.23
N GLY A 79 6.18 -8.24 7.72
CA GLY A 79 6.55 -7.56 6.48
C GLY A 79 6.03 -8.22 5.21
N LEU A 80 5.16 -9.23 5.27
CA LEU A 80 4.58 -9.86 4.07
C LEU A 80 3.66 -8.88 3.33
N LEU A 81 2.73 -8.23 4.05
CA LEU A 81 1.83 -7.24 3.47
C LEU A 81 2.57 -6.06 2.82
N GLN A 82 3.69 -5.63 3.44
CA GLN A 82 4.51 -4.54 2.94
C GLN A 82 5.25 -4.84 1.63
N ARG A 83 5.25 -6.10 1.20
CA ARG A 83 5.82 -6.55 -0.09
C ARG A 83 4.78 -6.66 -1.20
N LEU A 84 3.52 -6.50 -0.88
CA LEU A 84 2.44 -6.42 -1.86
C LEU A 84 2.23 -4.97 -2.28
N PHE A 85 2.00 -4.76 -3.58
CA PHE A 85 1.76 -3.43 -4.15
C PHE A 85 0.26 -3.32 -4.46
N PRO A 86 -0.51 -2.71 -3.53
CA PRO A 86 -1.95 -2.58 -3.69
C PRO A 86 -2.28 -1.57 -4.80
N ILE A 87 -3.11 -1.98 -5.75
CA ILE A 87 -3.67 -1.10 -6.76
C ILE A 87 -5.15 -0.88 -6.43
N MET A 88 -5.47 0.35 -6.04
CA MET A 88 -6.83 0.74 -5.69
C MET A 88 -7.62 0.98 -6.97
N LEU A 89 -8.67 0.18 -7.18
CA LEU A 89 -9.56 0.36 -8.33
C LEU A 89 -10.52 1.53 -8.07
N SER A 90 -10.82 2.30 -9.11
CA SER A 90 -11.87 3.32 -9.08
C SER A 90 -13.24 2.67 -9.00
N ASN A 91 -14.26 3.46 -8.66
CA ASN A 91 -15.64 3.00 -8.67
C ASN A 91 -16.00 2.43 -10.05
N THR A 92 -16.74 1.31 -10.04
CA THR A 92 -17.22 0.68 -11.26
C THR A 92 -18.14 1.61 -12.04
N ALA A 93 -17.93 1.69 -13.34
CA ALA A 93 -18.85 2.30 -14.29
C ALA A 93 -19.55 1.21 -15.10
N VAL A 94 -20.64 1.56 -15.75
CA VAL A 94 -21.30 0.66 -16.70
C VAL A 94 -20.31 0.37 -17.83
N GLY A 95 -20.10 -0.92 -18.12
CA GLY A 95 -19.23 -1.35 -19.21
C GLY A 95 -19.69 -0.82 -20.56
N ARG A 96 -18.75 -0.64 -21.48
CA ARG A 96 -19.04 -0.27 -22.87
C ARG A 96 -18.61 -1.41 -23.76
N ASP A 97 -19.45 -1.74 -24.75
CA ASP A 97 -19.09 -2.67 -25.81
C ASP A 97 -18.18 -1.95 -26.83
N GLU A 98 -16.90 -1.97 -26.59
CA GLU A 98 -15.89 -1.41 -27.48
C GLU A 98 -15.11 -2.53 -28.16
N PRO A 99 -14.71 -2.38 -29.43
CA PRO A 99 -13.84 -3.36 -30.09
C PRO A 99 -12.54 -3.53 -29.31
N MET A 100 -12.11 -4.77 -29.10
CA MET A 100 -10.79 -5.05 -28.50
C MET A 100 -9.69 -4.48 -29.40
N LEU A 101 -8.80 -3.69 -28.82
CA LEU A 101 -7.58 -3.26 -29.49
C LEU A 101 -6.70 -4.49 -29.77
N PRO A 102 -5.97 -4.53 -30.90
CA PRO A 102 -5.08 -5.65 -31.26
C PRO A 102 -3.80 -5.67 -30.41
N ILE A 103 -3.96 -5.47 -29.09
CA ILE A 103 -2.83 -5.36 -28.15
C ILE A 103 -2.27 -6.74 -27.77
N ASN A 104 -3.09 -7.79 -27.93
CA ASN A 104 -2.70 -9.14 -27.51
C ASN A 104 -1.56 -9.69 -28.39
N ASP A 105 -1.58 -9.42 -29.69
CA ASP A 105 -0.52 -9.88 -30.61
C ASP A 105 0.79 -9.16 -30.31
N SER A 106 0.77 -7.85 -30.15
CA SER A 106 1.96 -7.06 -29.75
C SER A 106 2.52 -7.48 -28.38
N TYR A 107 1.65 -7.83 -27.44
CA TYR A 107 2.08 -8.35 -26.14
C TYR A 107 2.73 -9.74 -26.28
N ALA A 108 2.16 -10.63 -27.09
CA ALA A 108 2.73 -11.95 -27.34
C ALA A 108 4.10 -11.87 -28.03
N GLU A 109 4.25 -10.94 -29.01
CA GLU A 109 5.52 -10.65 -29.67
C GLU A 109 6.58 -10.14 -28.69
N LEU A 110 6.22 -9.18 -27.81
CA LEU A 110 7.11 -8.68 -26.77
C LEU A 110 7.58 -9.80 -25.83
N ILE A 111 6.67 -10.65 -25.36
CA ILE A 111 7.02 -11.79 -24.49
C ILE A 111 7.94 -12.78 -25.23
N SER A 112 7.68 -13.01 -26.51
CA SER A 112 8.54 -13.87 -27.34
C SER A 112 9.95 -13.27 -27.49
N SER A 113 10.06 -11.96 -27.70
CA SER A 113 11.32 -11.23 -27.80
C SER A 113 12.10 -11.26 -26.47
N LEU A 114 11.41 -11.01 -25.34
CA LEU A 114 12.02 -11.11 -24.01
C LEU A 114 12.61 -12.49 -23.72
N ARG A 115 11.97 -13.56 -24.20
CA ARG A 115 12.47 -14.94 -24.05
C ARG A 115 13.77 -15.22 -24.82
N LYS A 116 14.00 -14.48 -25.90
CA LYS A 116 15.21 -14.60 -26.73
C LYS A 116 16.34 -13.70 -26.26
N THR A 117 16.07 -12.74 -25.36
CA THR A 117 17.07 -11.82 -24.84
C THR A 117 18.08 -12.57 -23.97
N SER A 118 19.34 -12.53 -24.31
CA SER A 118 20.43 -13.08 -23.51
C SER A 118 20.93 -12.04 -22.49
N LEU A 119 21.27 -12.50 -21.31
CA LEU A 119 21.85 -11.63 -20.27
C LEU A 119 23.35 -11.43 -20.53
N PRO A 120 23.89 -10.21 -20.34
CA PRO A 120 25.29 -9.92 -20.58
C PRO A 120 26.15 -10.75 -19.61
N GLY A 121 27.16 -11.39 -20.19
CA GLY A 121 28.16 -12.09 -19.41
C GLY A 121 27.61 -13.15 -18.46
N ILE A 122 26.59 -13.93 -18.86
CA ILE A 122 26.02 -15.01 -18.02
C ILE A 122 27.14 -15.87 -17.41
N LEU A 123 28.21 -16.16 -18.17
CA LEU A 123 29.38 -16.89 -17.70
C LEU A 123 30.26 -16.05 -16.77
N GLU A 124 30.31 -14.74 -16.98
CA GLU A 124 31.17 -13.81 -16.23
C GLU A 124 30.41 -13.16 -15.06
N LYS A 125 29.10 -13.39 -14.94
CA LYS A 125 28.21 -12.81 -13.92
C LYS A 125 28.35 -11.28 -13.77
N ARG A 126 28.45 -10.58 -14.90
CA ARG A 126 28.55 -9.11 -14.90
C ARG A 126 27.23 -8.50 -14.38
N PRO A 127 27.27 -7.69 -13.33
CA PRO A 127 26.08 -6.98 -12.88
C PRO A 127 25.67 -5.90 -13.92
N LEU A 128 24.39 -5.59 -13.98
CA LEU A 128 23.92 -4.37 -14.67
C LEU A 128 24.32 -3.15 -13.83
N GLU A 129 24.73 -2.09 -14.52
CA GLU A 129 25.19 -0.86 -13.89
C GLU A 129 24.29 0.32 -14.28
N PHE A 130 24.15 1.31 -13.43
CA PHE A 130 23.51 2.57 -13.76
C PHE A 130 24.51 3.54 -14.37
N ASP A 131 24.12 4.29 -15.41
CA ASP A 131 24.89 5.45 -15.84
C ASP A 131 24.86 6.57 -14.77
N ASP A 132 25.65 7.63 -14.98
CA ASP A 132 25.76 8.72 -14.01
C ASP A 132 24.42 9.42 -13.76
N GLY A 133 23.58 9.63 -14.79
CA GLY A 133 22.26 10.23 -14.66
C GLY A 133 21.30 9.34 -13.86
N ALA A 134 21.28 8.04 -14.14
CA ALA A 134 20.49 7.06 -13.38
C ALA A 134 20.92 6.97 -11.92
N GLN A 135 22.25 7.10 -11.63
CA GLN A 135 22.75 7.16 -10.25
C GLN A 135 22.27 8.43 -9.50
N VAL A 136 22.18 9.56 -10.17
CA VAL A 136 21.63 10.80 -9.58
C VAL A 136 20.16 10.59 -9.21
N ILE A 137 19.36 10.01 -10.11
CA ILE A 137 17.95 9.70 -9.85
C ILE A 137 17.82 8.75 -8.67
N ARG A 138 18.60 7.66 -8.64
CA ARG A 138 18.58 6.68 -7.54
C ARG A 138 18.82 7.35 -6.18
N ARG A 139 19.88 8.17 -6.07
CA ARG A 139 20.21 8.88 -4.82
C ARG A 139 19.11 9.85 -4.39
N SER A 140 18.50 10.56 -5.35
CA SER A 140 17.38 11.46 -5.07
C SER A 140 16.17 10.70 -4.53
N LEU A 141 15.87 9.52 -5.09
CA LEU A 141 14.78 8.66 -4.63
C LEU A 141 15.05 8.13 -3.22
N GLU A 142 16.27 7.64 -2.95
CA GLU A 142 16.66 7.16 -1.61
C GLU A 142 16.47 8.22 -0.54
N ALA A 143 16.89 9.48 -0.81
CA ALA A 143 16.68 10.60 0.10
C ALA A 143 15.19 10.86 0.35
N LYS A 144 14.36 10.83 -0.70
CA LYS A 144 12.91 11.02 -0.63
C LYS A 144 12.20 9.89 0.12
N HIS A 145 12.61 8.64 -0.12
CA HIS A 145 12.08 7.49 0.59
C HIS A 145 12.43 7.52 2.08
N LEU A 146 13.64 7.95 2.43
CA LEU A 146 14.06 8.12 3.82
C LEU A 146 13.23 9.20 4.52
N GLU A 147 12.95 10.33 3.86
CA GLU A 147 12.05 11.38 4.37
C GLU A 147 10.63 10.82 4.60
N LEU A 148 10.08 10.08 3.63
CA LEU A 148 8.75 9.47 3.76
C LEU A 148 8.70 8.41 4.87
N GLN A 149 9.79 7.68 5.11
CA GLN A 149 9.87 6.72 6.22
C GLN A 149 9.84 7.40 7.59
N SER A 150 10.23 8.67 7.70
CA SER A 150 10.11 9.44 8.95
C SER A 150 8.65 9.62 9.42
N LEU A 151 7.68 9.34 8.55
CA LEU A 151 6.26 9.27 8.89
C LEU A 151 5.86 8.01 9.68
N GLU A 152 6.83 7.22 10.15
CA GLU A 152 6.60 6.00 10.95
C GLU A 152 5.71 6.25 12.17
N THR A 153 5.85 7.42 12.79
CA THR A 153 5.01 7.85 13.93
C THR A 153 3.53 8.00 13.58
N ILE A 154 3.21 8.21 12.30
CA ILE A 154 1.83 8.35 11.79
C ILE A 154 1.32 7.00 11.30
N ASN A 155 2.10 6.31 10.48
CA ASN A 155 1.72 5.00 9.94
C ASN A 155 2.95 4.12 9.72
N ARG A 156 3.24 3.25 10.69
CA ARG A 156 4.38 2.34 10.68
C ARG A 156 4.34 1.35 9.51
N LYS A 157 3.13 0.85 9.15
CA LYS A 157 2.98 -0.12 8.04
C LYS A 157 3.30 0.54 6.69
N LEU A 158 2.86 1.78 6.48
CA LEU A 158 3.20 2.57 5.29
C LEU A 158 4.70 2.85 5.23
N ALA A 159 5.32 3.32 6.31
CA ALA A 159 6.76 3.58 6.36
C ALA A 159 7.56 2.32 6.02
N SER A 160 7.17 1.17 6.58
CA SER A 160 7.77 -0.13 6.28
C SER A 160 7.56 -0.58 4.82
N HIS A 161 6.44 -0.23 4.19
CA HIS A 161 6.18 -0.47 2.77
C HIS A 161 7.08 0.40 1.89
N ILE A 162 7.19 1.70 2.18
CA ILE A 162 8.08 2.62 1.47
C ILE A 162 9.54 2.17 1.58
N GLY A 163 9.94 1.57 2.70
CA GLY A 163 11.25 0.96 2.88
C GLY A 163 11.58 -0.20 1.91
N LYS A 164 10.62 -0.64 1.06
CA LYS A 164 10.86 -1.61 -0.02
C LYS A 164 11.11 -0.94 -1.37
N TYR A 165 10.87 0.38 -1.48
CA TYR A 165 10.87 1.08 -2.76
C TYR A 165 12.27 1.16 -3.40
N ASP A 166 13.35 1.28 -2.61
CA ASP A 166 14.71 1.32 -3.18
C ASP A 166 15.05 0.00 -3.88
N GLY A 167 14.75 -1.14 -3.24
CA GLY A 167 14.91 -2.45 -3.85
C GLY A 167 13.97 -2.70 -5.02
N LEU A 168 12.75 -2.15 -4.95
CA LEU A 168 11.78 -2.24 -6.04
C LEU A 168 12.21 -1.39 -7.23
N PHE A 169 12.74 -0.18 -7.01
CA PHE A 169 13.29 0.67 -8.07
C PHE A 169 14.34 -0.08 -8.90
N ALA A 170 15.33 -0.69 -8.24
CA ALA A 170 16.36 -1.46 -8.94
C ALA A 170 15.77 -2.61 -9.79
N ARG A 171 14.80 -3.36 -9.24
CA ARG A 171 14.13 -4.47 -9.95
C ARG A 171 13.31 -4.00 -11.13
N LEU A 172 12.57 -2.92 -10.96
CA LEU A 172 11.78 -2.34 -12.05
C LEU A 172 12.68 -1.75 -13.13
N CYS A 173 13.82 -1.16 -12.80
CA CYS A 173 14.81 -0.72 -13.78
C CYS A 173 15.29 -1.88 -14.66
N ILE A 174 15.56 -3.06 -14.07
CA ILE A 174 15.92 -4.25 -14.83
C ILE A 174 14.78 -4.66 -15.79
N ILE A 175 13.55 -4.71 -15.28
CA ILE A 175 12.38 -5.07 -16.10
C ILE A 175 12.18 -4.09 -17.25
N TRP A 176 12.19 -2.77 -16.96
CA TRP A 176 12.06 -1.74 -17.99
C TRP A 176 13.18 -1.81 -19.03
N HIS A 177 14.41 -1.99 -18.58
CA HIS A 177 15.58 -2.13 -19.44
C HIS A 177 15.44 -3.33 -20.40
N CYS A 178 15.00 -4.48 -19.90
CA CYS A 178 14.73 -5.66 -20.71
C CYS A 178 13.60 -5.42 -21.72
N VAL A 179 12.50 -4.77 -21.28
CA VAL A 179 11.36 -4.46 -22.15
C VAL A 179 11.76 -3.48 -23.26
N GLU A 180 12.44 -2.39 -22.93
CA GLU A 180 12.93 -1.40 -23.90
C GLU A 180 13.90 -2.02 -24.92
N HIS A 181 14.75 -2.94 -24.46
CA HIS A 181 15.66 -3.68 -25.34
C HIS A 181 14.90 -4.63 -26.26
N ALA A 182 13.92 -5.36 -25.73
CA ALA A 182 13.11 -6.30 -26.52
C ALA A 182 12.20 -5.60 -27.55
N GLU A 183 11.69 -4.39 -27.20
CA GLU A 183 10.89 -3.57 -28.11
C GLU A 183 11.68 -3.08 -29.34
N CYS A 184 12.98 -2.82 -29.15
CA CYS A 184 13.87 -2.39 -30.23
C CYS A 184 14.40 -3.57 -31.08
N ALA A 185 14.10 -4.82 -30.74
CA ALA A 185 14.56 -5.98 -31.46
C ALA A 185 13.82 -6.12 -32.80
N THR A 186 14.57 -6.29 -33.88
CA THR A 186 14.00 -6.65 -35.19
C THR A 186 13.92 -8.17 -35.33
N ALA A 187 13.10 -8.66 -36.29
CA ALA A 187 12.88 -10.10 -36.49
C ALA A 187 14.17 -10.92 -36.76
N ASP A 188 15.22 -10.26 -37.22
CA ASP A 188 16.52 -10.89 -37.52
C ASP A 188 17.50 -10.98 -36.33
N ASP A 189 17.21 -10.32 -35.23
CA ASP A 189 18.07 -10.29 -34.02
C ASP A 189 17.80 -11.50 -33.10
N SER A 190 18.26 -12.69 -33.52
CA SER A 190 18.02 -13.93 -32.78
C SER A 190 18.78 -14.05 -31.46
N ASP A 191 19.89 -13.31 -31.26
CA ASP A 191 20.81 -13.43 -30.10
C ASP A 191 21.34 -12.06 -29.62
N ARG A 192 20.45 -11.11 -29.43
CA ARG A 192 20.84 -9.79 -28.97
C ARG A 192 21.13 -9.79 -27.46
N GLU A 193 22.37 -9.48 -27.11
CA GLU A 193 22.78 -9.35 -25.72
C GLU A 193 22.23 -8.05 -25.10
N LEU A 194 21.67 -8.16 -23.89
CA LEU A 194 21.18 -7.01 -23.13
C LEU A 194 22.34 -6.04 -22.81
N PRO A 195 22.23 -4.73 -23.06
CA PRO A 195 23.25 -3.77 -22.66
C PRO A 195 23.49 -3.81 -21.13
N VAL A 196 24.76 -3.69 -20.73
CA VAL A 196 25.14 -3.72 -19.31
C VAL A 196 24.67 -2.48 -18.55
N VAL A 197 24.49 -1.37 -19.27
CA VAL A 197 24.19 -0.06 -18.67
C VAL A 197 22.71 0.27 -18.75
N VAL A 198 22.09 0.48 -17.60
CA VAL A 198 20.74 1.02 -17.44
C VAL A 198 20.82 2.55 -17.50
N THR A 199 20.13 3.17 -18.44
CA THR A 199 20.24 4.59 -18.72
C THR A 199 19.40 5.46 -17.77
N GLU A 200 19.75 6.76 -17.71
CA GLU A 200 18.96 7.80 -17.03
C GLU A 200 17.49 7.77 -17.46
N ARG A 201 17.24 7.62 -18.78
CA ARG A 201 15.87 7.57 -19.33
C ARG A 201 15.05 6.43 -18.70
N THR A 202 15.61 5.23 -18.64
CA THR A 202 14.97 4.07 -18.01
C THR A 202 14.72 4.32 -16.52
N ALA A 203 15.73 4.83 -15.82
CA ALA A 203 15.63 5.16 -14.39
C ALA A 203 14.53 6.22 -14.12
N GLN A 204 14.42 7.27 -14.97
CA GLN A 204 13.39 8.30 -14.82
C GLN A 204 11.99 7.72 -15.02
N ARG A 205 11.77 6.89 -16.05
CA ARG A 205 10.47 6.22 -16.28
C ARG A 205 10.04 5.37 -15.07
N VAL A 206 10.98 4.65 -14.48
CA VAL A 206 10.72 3.85 -13.28
C VAL A 206 10.43 4.73 -12.06
N ALA A 207 11.17 5.82 -11.89
CA ALA A 207 10.93 6.80 -10.83
C ALA A 207 9.52 7.40 -10.93
N ASP A 208 9.11 7.78 -12.13
CA ASP A 208 7.76 8.29 -12.40
C ASP A 208 6.68 7.24 -12.11
N PHE A 209 6.87 6.01 -12.53
CA PHE A 209 5.94 4.91 -12.22
C PHE A 209 5.81 4.67 -10.71
N LEU A 210 6.92 4.65 -9.98
CA LEU A 210 6.92 4.50 -8.52
C LEU A 210 6.18 5.64 -7.82
N HIS A 211 6.46 6.90 -8.20
CA HIS A 211 5.98 8.06 -7.47
C HIS A 211 4.62 8.58 -7.97
N GLN A 212 4.31 8.43 -9.26
CA GLN A 212 3.06 8.94 -9.83
C GLN A 212 1.97 7.87 -9.90
N PHE A 213 2.33 6.59 -9.86
CA PHE A 213 1.38 5.49 -9.90
C PHE A 213 1.36 4.67 -8.61
N LEU A 214 2.45 3.98 -8.24
CA LEU A 214 2.42 3.07 -7.09
C LEU A 214 2.26 3.78 -5.74
N LEU A 215 2.96 4.88 -5.52
CA LEU A 215 2.90 5.60 -4.24
C LEU A 215 1.50 6.17 -3.94
N PRO A 216 0.78 6.82 -4.87
CA PRO A 216 -0.61 7.23 -4.63
C PRO A 216 -1.55 6.09 -4.25
N HIS A 217 -1.41 4.93 -4.91
CA HIS A 217 -2.19 3.74 -4.56
C HIS A 217 -1.83 3.20 -3.17
N ALA A 218 -0.54 3.16 -2.82
CA ALA A 218 -0.10 2.77 -1.49
C ALA A 218 -0.64 3.73 -0.42
N LEU A 219 -0.54 5.04 -0.64
CA LEU A 219 -1.11 6.04 0.27
C LEU A 219 -2.62 5.85 0.45
N ALA A 220 -3.37 5.67 -0.64
CA ALA A 220 -4.81 5.42 -0.58
C ALA A 220 -5.14 4.12 0.18
N PHE A 221 -4.35 3.07 -0.02
CA PHE A 221 -4.52 1.80 0.67
C PHE A 221 -4.23 1.89 2.17
N TYR A 222 -3.04 2.37 2.54
CA TYR A 222 -2.62 2.42 3.95
C TYR A 222 -3.38 3.45 4.76
N SER A 223 -3.85 4.55 4.15
CA SER A 223 -4.64 5.57 4.85
C SER A 223 -6.15 5.33 4.76
N GLY A 224 -6.65 4.85 3.63
CA GLY A 224 -8.09 4.73 3.38
C GLY A 224 -8.67 3.35 3.68
N VAL A 225 -7.92 2.26 3.43
CA VAL A 225 -8.40 0.89 3.65
C VAL A 225 -7.94 0.36 5.01
N LEU A 226 -6.64 0.43 5.30
CA LEU A 226 -6.10 -0.06 6.58
C LEU A 226 -6.23 0.95 7.72
N GLY A 227 -6.45 2.21 7.39
CA GLY A 227 -6.50 3.30 8.36
C GLY A 227 -5.11 3.80 8.78
N LEU A 228 -5.07 5.05 9.26
CA LEU A 228 -3.84 5.65 9.77
C LEU A 228 -3.39 5.03 11.11
N SER A 229 -4.35 4.45 11.84
CA SER A 229 -4.11 3.77 13.12
C SER A 229 -5.22 2.74 13.37
N ASP A 230 -5.09 1.91 14.40
CA ASP A 230 -6.14 0.99 14.85
C ASP A 230 -7.46 1.72 15.25
N ASP A 231 -7.35 3.02 15.50
CA ASP A 231 -8.47 3.91 15.81
C ASP A 231 -8.95 4.75 14.61
N HIS A 232 -8.57 4.40 13.37
CA HIS A 232 -8.84 5.20 12.17
C HIS A 232 -10.32 5.56 12.03
N ASP A 233 -11.22 4.60 12.15
CA ASP A 233 -12.67 4.81 12.03
C ASP A 233 -13.19 5.80 13.08
N ARG A 234 -12.61 5.75 14.29
CA ARG A 234 -12.94 6.66 15.37
C ARG A 234 -12.41 8.06 15.11
N LEU A 235 -11.18 8.18 14.60
CA LEU A 235 -10.58 9.46 14.19
C LEU A 235 -11.37 10.10 13.04
N GLU A 236 -11.76 9.31 12.03
CA GLU A 236 -12.59 9.78 10.92
C GLU A 236 -13.96 10.24 11.41
N ALA A 237 -14.58 9.51 12.33
CA ALA A 237 -15.85 9.88 12.92
C ALA A 237 -15.76 11.20 13.70
N ILE A 238 -14.67 11.42 14.46
CA ILE A 238 -14.41 12.67 15.19
C ILE A 238 -14.13 13.81 14.22
N ALA A 239 -13.29 13.61 13.23
CA ALA A 239 -12.97 14.59 12.20
C ALA A 239 -14.23 15.02 11.43
N GLY A 240 -15.02 14.04 10.99
CA GLY A 240 -16.31 14.28 10.32
C GLY A 240 -17.31 15.03 11.20
N TYR A 241 -17.33 14.77 12.51
CA TYR A 241 -18.15 15.51 13.47
C TYR A 241 -17.70 16.97 13.58
N ILE A 242 -16.40 17.22 13.72
CA ILE A 242 -15.81 18.57 13.76
C ILE A 242 -16.18 19.36 12.50
N LEU A 243 -15.95 18.77 11.31
CA LEU A 243 -16.22 19.42 10.03
C LEU A 243 -17.70 19.73 9.82
N THR A 244 -18.58 18.76 10.07
CA THR A 244 -20.02 18.88 9.83
C THR A 244 -20.67 19.94 10.73
N HIS A 245 -20.20 20.06 11.97
CA HIS A 245 -20.73 21.01 12.93
C HIS A 245 -19.92 22.31 13.01
N LYS A 246 -18.90 22.45 12.16
CA LYS A 246 -18.00 23.62 12.10
C LYS A 246 -17.46 24.01 13.49
N LEU A 247 -17.05 22.99 14.27
CA LEU A 247 -16.62 23.22 15.63
C LEU A 247 -15.29 23.99 15.65
N THR A 248 -15.20 25.00 16.49
CA THR A 248 -13.95 25.73 16.77
C THR A 248 -13.23 25.22 18.00
N ARG A 249 -13.95 24.44 18.81
CA ARG A 249 -13.47 23.86 20.08
C ARG A 249 -14.11 22.50 20.29
N VAL A 250 -13.35 21.58 20.90
CA VAL A 250 -13.81 20.21 21.20
C VAL A 250 -13.41 19.82 22.62
N THR A 251 -14.30 19.17 23.34
CA THR A 251 -14.04 18.54 24.65
C THR A 251 -14.30 17.04 24.56
N ASN A 252 -13.79 16.24 25.51
CA ASN A 252 -14.13 14.82 25.63
C ASN A 252 -15.65 14.59 25.63
N ARG A 253 -16.38 15.49 26.30
CA ARG A 253 -17.85 15.41 26.43
C ARG A 253 -18.56 15.66 25.09
N ASP A 254 -18.03 16.55 24.24
CA ASP A 254 -18.60 16.81 22.92
C ASP A 254 -18.49 15.58 22.03
N ILE A 255 -17.36 14.89 22.09
CA ILE A 255 -17.13 13.65 21.35
C ILE A 255 -18.06 12.54 21.83
N GLN A 256 -18.14 12.31 23.12
CA GLN A 256 -19.01 11.30 23.70
C GLN A 256 -20.50 11.51 23.35
N ARG A 257 -20.92 12.74 23.11
CA ARG A 257 -22.30 13.10 22.72
C ARG A 257 -22.52 13.19 21.21
N GLY A 258 -21.46 13.38 20.44
CA GLY A 258 -21.54 13.80 19.04
C GLY A 258 -22.01 12.73 18.07
N ASP A 259 -21.60 11.50 18.27
CA ASP A 259 -21.95 10.40 17.37
C ASP A 259 -22.31 9.13 18.15
N ARG A 260 -23.11 8.26 17.52
CA ARG A 260 -23.53 6.99 18.13
C ARG A 260 -22.36 6.05 18.39
N THR A 261 -21.38 6.04 17.52
CA THR A 261 -20.14 5.25 17.65
C THR A 261 -19.24 5.75 18.78
N MET A 262 -19.37 7.03 19.16
CA MET A 262 -18.58 7.68 20.20
C MET A 262 -19.26 7.68 21.60
N ARG A 263 -20.56 7.41 21.66
CA ARG A 263 -21.34 7.45 22.93
C ARG A 263 -20.90 6.44 23.97
N GLY A 264 -20.24 5.36 23.57
CA GLY A 264 -19.75 4.32 24.46
C GLY A 264 -18.31 4.53 24.93
N LEU A 265 -17.58 5.49 24.36
CA LEU A 265 -16.16 5.69 24.66
C LEU A 265 -16.00 6.38 26.03
N LYS A 266 -15.06 5.87 26.82
CA LYS A 266 -14.65 6.48 28.10
C LYS A 266 -13.58 7.54 27.87
N GLU A 267 -13.28 8.35 28.88
CA GLU A 267 -12.29 9.43 28.78
C GLU A 267 -10.89 8.93 28.39
N HIS A 268 -10.47 7.79 28.92
CA HIS A 268 -9.18 7.19 28.60
C HIS A 268 -9.09 6.66 27.16
N GLU A 269 -10.22 6.43 26.47
CA GLU A 269 -10.28 6.03 25.07
C GLU A 269 -10.35 7.25 24.13
N THR A 270 -11.02 8.32 24.55
CA THR A 270 -11.18 9.54 23.73
C THR A 270 -9.95 10.43 23.74
N ARG A 271 -9.22 10.46 24.85
CA ARG A 271 -8.04 11.30 24.99
C ARG A 271 -6.90 10.95 24.02
N PRO A 272 -6.51 9.68 23.83
CA PRO A 272 -5.51 9.31 22.81
C PRO A 272 -5.93 9.72 21.40
N LEU A 273 -7.22 9.60 21.05
CA LEU A 273 -7.73 10.00 19.73
C LEU A 273 -7.57 11.52 19.48
N LEU A 274 -7.84 12.33 20.51
CA LEU A 274 -7.65 13.78 20.42
C LEU A 274 -6.16 14.16 20.36
N GLU A 275 -5.31 13.43 21.05
CA GLU A 275 -3.86 13.61 20.98
C GLU A 275 -3.32 13.24 19.59
N GLN A 276 -3.84 12.18 18.95
CA GLN A 276 -3.53 11.83 17.56
C GLN A 276 -4.01 12.92 16.57
N LEU A 277 -5.24 13.43 16.71
CA LEU A 277 -5.72 14.54 15.90
C LEU A 277 -4.88 15.82 16.12
N SER A 278 -4.34 16.00 17.33
CA SER A 278 -3.42 17.10 17.61
C SER A 278 -2.07 16.90 16.90
N ALA A 279 -1.53 15.71 16.93
CA ALA A 279 -0.31 15.37 16.18
C ALA A 279 -0.47 15.55 14.66
N LEU A 280 -1.68 15.31 14.13
CA LEU A 280 -2.04 15.56 12.73
C LEU A 280 -2.32 17.03 12.41
N GLY A 281 -2.15 17.94 13.37
CA GLY A 281 -2.36 19.39 13.16
C GLY A 281 -3.83 19.84 13.12
N TRP A 282 -4.77 18.95 13.47
CA TRP A 282 -6.20 19.29 13.52
C TRP A 282 -6.60 20.04 14.76
N LEU A 283 -5.95 19.74 15.87
CA LEU A 283 -6.32 20.23 17.20
C LEU A 283 -5.09 20.78 17.92
N ASN A 284 -5.30 21.83 18.71
CA ASN A 284 -4.31 22.34 19.66
C ASN A 284 -4.86 22.17 21.06
N ARG A 285 -4.13 21.47 21.92
CA ARG A 285 -4.52 21.28 23.31
C ARG A 285 -4.38 22.61 24.08
N VAL A 286 -5.43 22.96 24.80
CA VAL A 286 -5.43 24.10 25.71
C VAL A 286 -5.68 23.58 27.12
N ASP A 287 -4.67 23.71 27.97
CA ASP A 287 -4.80 23.31 29.37
C ASP A 287 -5.69 24.29 30.13
N ALA A 288 -6.46 23.77 31.05
CA ALA A 288 -7.39 24.56 31.80
C ALA A 288 -6.68 25.53 32.76
N LEU A 289 -7.09 26.78 32.73
CA LEU A 289 -6.57 27.83 33.61
C LEU A 289 -6.92 27.58 35.12
N ARG A 290 -7.87 26.70 35.39
CA ARG A 290 -8.28 26.30 36.74
C ARG A 290 -8.25 24.80 36.89
N PRO A 291 -7.78 24.25 38.03
CA PRO A 291 -7.72 22.80 38.27
C PRO A 291 -9.07 22.07 38.14
N SER A 292 -10.18 22.78 38.30
CA SER A 292 -11.54 22.25 38.22
C SER A 292 -12.16 22.24 36.83
N SER A 293 -11.50 22.83 35.85
CA SER A 293 -12.03 22.88 34.47
C SER A 293 -11.40 21.77 33.63
N PRO A 294 -12.21 21.01 32.84
CA PRO A 294 -11.64 19.98 31.96
C PRO A 294 -10.80 20.60 30.85
N PRO A 295 -9.72 19.93 30.42
CA PRO A 295 -8.95 20.36 29.28
C PRO A 295 -9.81 20.36 28.02
N HIS A 296 -9.51 21.24 27.09
CA HIS A 296 -10.20 21.31 25.81
C HIS A 296 -9.20 21.45 24.66
N TRP A 297 -9.65 21.16 23.47
CA TRP A 297 -8.84 21.29 22.25
C TRP A 297 -9.46 22.35 21.34
N GLN A 298 -8.64 23.26 20.87
CA GLN A 298 -9.01 24.27 19.88
C GLN A 298 -8.81 23.65 18.50
N VAL A 299 -9.81 23.76 17.63
CA VAL A 299 -9.74 23.28 16.26
C VAL A 299 -8.92 24.26 15.42
N ASN A 300 -7.99 23.75 14.63
CA ASN A 300 -7.21 24.55 13.70
C ASN A 300 -8.15 25.09 12.58
N PRO A 301 -8.30 26.40 12.41
CA PRO A 301 -9.19 26.98 11.40
C PRO A 301 -8.91 26.53 9.97
N ALA A 302 -7.63 26.30 9.62
CA ALA A 302 -7.22 25.85 8.31
C ALA A 302 -7.83 24.48 7.92
N VAL A 303 -8.24 23.67 8.90
CA VAL A 303 -8.89 22.36 8.67
C VAL A 303 -10.24 22.56 7.97
N HIS A 304 -11.02 23.57 8.35
CA HIS A 304 -12.32 23.84 7.76
C HIS A 304 -12.21 24.30 6.31
N GLU A 305 -11.18 25.05 5.97
CA GLU A 305 -10.91 25.49 4.59
C GLU A 305 -10.39 24.33 3.74
N LYS A 306 -9.36 23.64 4.23
CA LYS A 306 -8.71 22.55 3.51
C LYS A 306 -9.65 21.38 3.20
N PHE A 307 -10.58 21.05 4.09
CA PHE A 307 -11.50 19.93 3.98
C PHE A 307 -12.96 20.35 3.71
N ALA A 308 -13.20 21.51 3.11
CA ALA A 308 -14.54 22.01 2.83
C ALA A 308 -15.39 21.03 2.02
N ASP A 309 -14.84 20.44 0.95
CA ASP A 309 -15.54 19.44 0.13
C ASP A 309 -15.80 18.13 0.91
N GLY A 310 -14.90 17.75 1.79
CA GLY A 310 -15.08 16.62 2.71
C GLY A 310 -16.23 16.86 3.67
N ALA A 311 -16.35 18.07 4.21
CA ALA A 311 -17.45 18.48 5.09
C ALA A 311 -18.83 18.35 4.40
N VAL A 312 -18.93 18.76 3.13
CA VAL A 312 -20.16 18.65 2.35
C VAL A 312 -20.53 17.18 2.10
N ARG A 313 -19.57 16.35 1.73
CA ARG A 313 -19.80 14.90 1.52
C ARG A 313 -20.24 14.22 2.81
N GLU A 314 -19.59 14.50 3.91
CA GLU A 314 -19.89 13.91 5.22
C GLU A 314 -21.27 14.36 5.74
N ALA A 315 -21.65 15.63 5.55
CA ALA A 315 -22.98 16.11 5.89
C ALA A 315 -24.09 15.37 5.13
N LYS A 316 -23.90 15.16 3.82
CA LYS A 316 -24.83 14.39 2.98
C LYS A 316 -24.91 12.93 3.44
N ARG A 317 -23.79 12.28 3.73
CA ARG A 317 -23.73 10.91 4.25
C ARG A 317 -24.50 10.77 5.56
N ARG A 318 -24.28 11.67 6.52
CA ARG A 318 -24.98 11.67 7.82
C ARG A 318 -26.49 11.91 7.66
N GLU A 319 -26.88 12.79 6.76
CA GLU A 319 -28.30 13.04 6.48
C GLU A 319 -28.98 11.80 5.84
N ALA A 320 -28.34 11.18 4.86
CA ALA A 320 -28.84 9.95 4.23
C ALA A 320 -29.01 8.82 5.26
N THR A 321 -28.01 8.62 6.13
CA THR A 321 -28.07 7.64 7.22
C THR A 321 -29.23 7.92 8.18
N ARG A 322 -29.42 9.18 8.58
CA ARG A 322 -30.55 9.58 9.46
C ARG A 322 -31.91 9.30 8.79
N LYS A 323 -32.04 9.61 7.49
CA LYS A 323 -33.29 9.34 6.73
C LYS A 323 -33.57 7.83 6.66
N MET A 324 -32.53 7.03 6.40
CA MET A 324 -32.65 5.57 6.34
C MET A 324 -33.07 4.98 7.71
N MET A 325 -32.41 5.39 8.79
CA MET A 325 -32.72 4.93 10.14
C MET A 325 -34.15 5.31 10.56
N ARG A 326 -34.63 6.52 10.21
CA ARG A 326 -36.02 6.93 10.47
C ARG A 326 -37.04 6.09 9.70
N LYS A 327 -36.69 5.62 8.48
CA LYS A 327 -37.57 4.72 7.71
C LYS A 327 -37.64 3.33 8.34
N LEU A 328 -36.51 2.83 8.86
CA LEU A 328 -36.45 1.52 9.51
C LEU A 328 -37.11 1.49 10.90
N SER A 329 -37.09 2.61 11.64
CA SER A 329 -37.75 2.73 12.96
C SER A 329 -39.26 2.98 12.90
N LYS A 330 -39.84 3.20 11.70
CA LYS A 330 -41.29 3.35 11.49
C LYS A 330 -41.95 2.06 10.98
N LYS A 331 -41.22 0.99 10.84
CA LYS A 331 -41.72 -0.38 10.66
C LYS A 331 -41.63 -1.14 11.99
#